data_816341883c026e869676f59d5955fbc9
#
_entry.id   816341883c026e869676f59d5955fbc9
#
_cell.length_a   1.000
_cell.length_b   1.000
_cell.length_c   1.000
_cell.angle_alpha   90.00
_cell.angle_beta   90.00
_cell.angle_gamma   90.00
#
_symmetry.space_group_name_H-M   'P 1'
#
loop_
_entity.id
_entity.type
_entity.pdbx_description
1 polymer ?
#
loop_
_entity_poly.entity_id
_entity_poly.type
_entity_poly.pdbx_seq_one_letter_code
_entity_poly.pdbx_strand_id
1 'polypeptide(L)'
;MSEKTGRRGRPRSFDAEEVLTRARDVFWAAGFSGSSLDDLGAAMAMNRPSLYNAFGDKTRLYLTTLERYSAESMALIRERLDPERPVATGLRQIYARAIASYLAGASGARGCFLIGTAATEAVGNPAVRRLLHDSLADFERAFEARFRIAVKTGEIAKDADPVLLARMASAILHSLAVRARAGETRAVLDAIADGGVRMICGPTPRRTAKAKRRAG
;
A
#
# COMPACT_ATOMS: atom_id res chain seq x y z
N MET A 1 11.06 -21.31 -58.09
CA MET A 1 10.29 -21.55 -56.85
C MET A 1 11.16 -21.05 -55.70
N SER A 2 10.86 -19.88 -55.17
CA SER A 2 11.69 -19.26 -54.15
C SER A 2 10.81 -19.11 -52.90
N GLU A 3 11.13 -19.95 -51.88
CA GLU A 3 10.44 -19.92 -50.56
C GLU A 3 10.86 -18.66 -49.81
N LYS A 4 9.90 -17.77 -49.57
CA LYS A 4 10.03 -16.67 -48.59
C LYS A 4 9.90 -17.24 -47.18
N THR A 5 11.03 -17.55 -46.56
CA THR A 5 11.08 -17.78 -45.10
C THR A 5 10.71 -16.49 -44.37
N GLY A 6 9.50 -16.45 -43.84
CA GLY A 6 9.01 -15.37 -42.96
C GLY A 6 9.87 -15.29 -41.71
N ARG A 7 10.65 -14.22 -41.53
CA ARG A 7 11.34 -13.88 -40.29
C ARG A 7 10.29 -13.73 -39.20
N ARG A 8 10.12 -14.74 -38.35
CA ARG A 8 9.45 -14.60 -37.04
C ARG A 8 10.20 -13.54 -36.25
N GLY A 9 9.59 -12.38 -36.08
CA GLY A 9 10.12 -11.33 -35.23
C GLY A 9 10.37 -11.88 -33.82
N ARG A 10 11.58 -11.59 -33.30
CA ARG A 10 11.95 -11.89 -31.90
C ARG A 10 10.88 -11.34 -31.00
N PRO A 11 10.30 -12.14 -30.03
CA PRO A 11 9.36 -11.61 -29.06
C PRO A 11 9.99 -10.40 -28.40
N ARG A 12 9.31 -9.24 -28.41
CA ARG A 12 9.72 -8.11 -27.60
C ARG A 12 9.62 -8.61 -26.16
N SER A 13 10.76 -8.78 -25.49
CA SER A 13 10.80 -8.99 -24.04
C SER A 13 10.31 -7.70 -23.43
N PHE A 14 9.02 -7.63 -23.10
CA PHE A 14 8.49 -6.54 -22.29
C PHE A 14 8.92 -6.78 -20.85
N ASP A 15 9.28 -5.71 -20.17
CA ASP A 15 9.51 -5.75 -18.74
C ASP A 15 8.14 -5.98 -18.06
N ALA A 16 7.94 -7.20 -17.54
CA ALA A 16 6.69 -7.59 -16.90
C ALA A 16 6.34 -6.67 -15.72
N GLU A 17 7.37 -6.13 -15.06
CA GLU A 17 7.25 -5.20 -13.97
C GLU A 17 6.65 -3.85 -14.42
N GLU A 18 7.17 -3.30 -15.51
CA GLU A 18 6.68 -2.05 -16.06
C GLU A 18 5.24 -2.21 -16.57
N VAL A 19 4.95 -3.31 -17.25
CA VAL A 19 3.62 -3.63 -17.80
C VAL A 19 2.58 -3.74 -16.68
N LEU A 20 2.88 -4.45 -15.60
CA LEU A 20 1.98 -4.55 -14.42
C LEU A 20 1.80 -3.20 -13.72
N THR A 21 2.83 -2.37 -13.67
CA THR A 21 2.74 -1.02 -13.13
C THR A 21 1.75 -0.16 -13.92
N ARG A 22 1.83 -0.19 -15.25
CA ARG A 22 0.91 0.52 -16.15
C ARG A 22 -0.53 0.01 -16.02
N ALA A 23 -0.73 -1.32 -15.96
CA ALA A 23 -2.04 -1.91 -15.72
C ALA A 23 -2.63 -1.48 -14.37
N ARG A 24 -1.82 -1.50 -13.31
CA ARG A 24 -2.21 -1.02 -11.99
C ARG A 24 -2.69 0.44 -12.04
N ASP A 25 -1.98 1.31 -12.74
CA ASP A 25 -2.34 2.73 -12.80
C ASP A 25 -3.68 2.95 -13.52
N VAL A 26 -4.00 2.16 -14.56
CA VAL A 26 -5.33 2.16 -15.20
C VAL A 26 -6.41 1.72 -14.20
N PHE A 27 -6.22 0.59 -13.53
CA PHE A 27 -7.17 0.11 -12.52
C PHE A 27 -7.30 1.07 -11.34
N TRP A 28 -6.23 1.74 -10.94
CA TRP A 28 -6.27 2.70 -9.84
C TRP A 28 -7.08 3.95 -10.17
N ALA A 29 -6.99 4.42 -11.42
CA ALA A 29 -7.73 5.59 -11.89
C ALA A 29 -9.21 5.30 -12.10
N ALA A 30 -9.54 4.21 -12.83
CA ALA A 30 -10.89 3.92 -13.30
C ALA A 30 -11.64 2.85 -12.48
N GLY A 31 -10.96 2.13 -11.58
CA GLY A 31 -11.48 0.92 -10.94
C GLY A 31 -11.49 -0.28 -11.89
N PHE A 32 -11.86 -1.45 -11.36
CA PHE A 32 -11.97 -2.66 -12.19
C PHE A 32 -13.08 -2.52 -13.24
N SER A 33 -14.30 -2.17 -12.83
CA SER A 33 -15.44 -2.10 -13.72
C SER A 33 -15.33 -0.97 -14.75
N GLY A 34 -14.70 0.17 -14.40
CA GLY A 34 -14.53 1.31 -15.29
C GLY A 34 -13.37 1.20 -16.28
N SER A 35 -12.48 0.19 -16.17
CA SER A 35 -11.39 -0.03 -17.10
C SER A 35 -11.78 -1.01 -18.21
N SER A 36 -11.40 -0.76 -19.46
CA SER A 36 -11.58 -1.68 -20.58
C SER A 36 -10.31 -2.44 -20.91
N LEU A 37 -10.44 -3.55 -21.66
CA LEU A 37 -9.26 -4.26 -22.20
C LEU A 37 -8.49 -3.42 -23.23
N ASP A 38 -9.15 -2.45 -23.87
CA ASP A 38 -8.50 -1.54 -24.80
C ASP A 38 -7.68 -0.49 -24.06
N ASP A 39 -8.20 0.08 -22.97
CA ASP A 39 -7.44 1.00 -22.11
C ASP A 39 -6.19 0.32 -21.53
N LEU A 40 -6.37 -0.91 -21.03
CA LEU A 40 -5.27 -1.72 -20.51
C LEU A 40 -4.26 -2.03 -21.60
N GLY A 41 -4.71 -2.49 -22.78
CA GLY A 41 -3.83 -2.77 -23.92
C GLY A 41 -3.05 -1.55 -24.39
N ALA A 42 -3.70 -0.40 -24.49
CA ALA A 42 -3.07 0.87 -24.84
C ALA A 42 -1.99 1.29 -23.81
N ALA A 43 -2.33 1.26 -22.52
CA ALA A 43 -1.41 1.61 -21.45
C ALA A 43 -0.19 0.67 -21.37
N MET A 44 -0.42 -0.63 -21.55
CA MET A 44 0.59 -1.68 -21.50
C MET A 44 1.40 -1.81 -22.80
N ALA A 45 1.03 -1.07 -23.88
CA ALA A 45 1.54 -1.22 -25.24
C ALA A 45 1.44 -2.67 -25.77
N MET A 46 0.32 -3.34 -25.45
CA MET A 46 0.02 -4.72 -25.80
C MET A 46 -1.29 -4.82 -26.60
N ASN A 47 -1.33 -5.71 -27.60
CA ASN A 47 -2.60 -6.07 -28.23
C ASN A 47 -3.35 -7.09 -27.38
N ARG A 48 -4.68 -7.22 -27.60
CA ARG A 48 -5.54 -8.13 -26.84
C ARG A 48 -5.02 -9.58 -26.80
N PRO A 49 -4.60 -10.21 -27.94
CA PRO A 49 -4.08 -11.57 -27.89
C PRO A 49 -2.84 -11.72 -26.99
N SER A 50 -1.91 -10.76 -27.03
CA SER A 50 -0.72 -10.76 -26.16
C SER A 50 -1.08 -10.60 -24.68
N LEU A 51 -2.08 -9.76 -24.39
CA LEU A 51 -2.58 -9.57 -23.03
C LEU A 51 -3.19 -10.86 -22.47
N TYR A 52 -4.07 -11.52 -23.27
CA TYR A 52 -4.67 -12.79 -22.85
C TYR A 52 -3.62 -13.90 -22.67
N ASN A 53 -2.63 -13.98 -23.55
CA ASN A 53 -1.58 -14.98 -23.48
C ASN A 53 -0.67 -14.77 -22.24
N ALA A 54 -0.41 -13.51 -21.86
CA ALA A 54 0.49 -13.19 -20.75
C ALA A 54 -0.21 -13.27 -19.39
N PHE A 55 -1.46 -12.81 -19.29
CA PHE A 55 -2.13 -12.58 -18.03
C PHE A 55 -3.47 -13.32 -17.88
N GLY A 56 -3.94 -14.01 -18.91
CA GLY A 56 -5.26 -14.64 -18.93
C GLY A 56 -6.37 -13.63 -19.18
N ASP A 57 -7.27 -13.46 -18.23
CA ASP A 57 -8.37 -12.51 -18.34
C ASP A 57 -8.12 -11.22 -17.53
N LYS A 58 -9.03 -10.26 -17.67
CA LYS A 58 -8.97 -8.98 -16.95
C LYS A 58 -8.98 -9.18 -15.42
N THR A 59 -9.72 -10.16 -14.92
CA THR A 59 -9.80 -10.46 -13.49
C THR A 59 -8.46 -10.95 -12.96
N ARG A 60 -7.82 -11.86 -13.70
CA ARG A 60 -6.50 -12.37 -13.31
C ARG A 60 -5.42 -11.28 -13.35
N LEU A 61 -5.43 -10.44 -14.39
CA LEU A 61 -4.53 -9.28 -14.46
C LEU A 61 -4.75 -8.35 -13.25
N TYR A 62 -6.02 -8.06 -12.91
CA TYR A 62 -6.35 -7.22 -11.76
C TYR A 62 -5.85 -7.82 -10.44
N LEU A 63 -6.11 -9.11 -10.20
CA LEU A 63 -5.61 -9.82 -9.02
C LEU A 63 -4.09 -9.74 -8.92
N THR A 64 -3.37 -10.00 -10.02
CA THR A 64 -1.91 -9.91 -10.06
C THR A 64 -1.40 -8.50 -9.70
N THR A 65 -2.09 -7.45 -10.18
CA THR A 65 -1.71 -6.07 -9.81
C THR A 65 -1.99 -5.76 -8.34
N LEU A 66 -3.08 -6.30 -7.77
CA LEU A 66 -3.41 -6.15 -6.34
C LEU A 66 -2.42 -6.91 -5.44
N GLU A 67 -2.09 -8.16 -5.79
CA GLU A 67 -1.12 -8.99 -5.06
C GLU A 67 0.24 -8.29 -4.99
N ARG A 68 0.71 -7.79 -6.13
CA ARG A 68 1.96 -7.06 -6.21
C ARG A 68 1.95 -5.79 -5.37
N TYR A 69 0.92 -4.96 -5.49
CA TYR A 69 0.78 -3.75 -4.68
C TYR A 69 0.75 -4.06 -3.18
N SER A 70 0.05 -5.13 -2.78
CA SER A 70 0.00 -5.59 -1.39
C SER A 70 1.39 -6.01 -0.90
N ALA A 71 2.13 -6.77 -1.70
CA ALA A 71 3.49 -7.22 -1.37
C ALA A 71 4.47 -6.04 -1.25
N GLU A 72 4.43 -5.07 -2.18
CA GLU A 72 5.25 -3.84 -2.12
C GLU A 72 4.93 -3.01 -0.87
N SER A 73 3.64 -2.86 -0.55
CA SER A 73 3.19 -2.14 0.64
C SER A 73 3.63 -2.84 1.93
N MET A 74 3.53 -4.17 1.97
CA MET A 74 3.97 -4.99 3.09
C MET A 74 5.49 -4.89 3.31
N ALA A 75 6.29 -4.96 2.25
CA ALA A 75 7.75 -4.81 2.34
C ALA A 75 8.13 -3.46 2.97
N LEU A 76 7.46 -2.40 2.56
CA LEU A 76 7.61 -1.05 3.07
C LEU A 76 7.25 -0.93 4.56
N ILE A 77 6.14 -1.55 4.97
CA ILE A 77 5.69 -1.58 6.37
C ILE A 77 6.72 -2.32 7.23
N ARG A 78 7.15 -3.52 6.80
CA ARG A 78 8.14 -4.32 7.55
C ARG A 78 9.46 -3.60 7.75
N GLU A 79 9.97 -2.92 6.73
CA GLU A 79 11.21 -2.13 6.81
C GLU A 79 11.12 -1.03 7.88
N ARG A 80 9.94 -0.38 8.03
CA ARG A 80 9.74 0.68 9.01
C ARG A 80 9.42 0.19 10.41
N LEU A 81 8.93 -1.04 10.52
CA LEU A 81 8.64 -1.70 11.80
C LEU A 81 9.85 -2.44 12.39
N ASP A 82 11.07 -2.13 11.91
CA ASP A 82 12.31 -2.64 12.46
C ASP A 82 12.35 -2.46 14.00
N PRO A 83 12.59 -3.53 14.78
CA PRO A 83 12.64 -3.48 16.25
C PRO A 83 13.67 -2.49 16.82
N GLU A 84 14.76 -2.23 16.10
CA GLU A 84 15.81 -1.27 16.50
C GLU A 84 15.37 0.20 16.38
N ARG A 85 14.29 0.44 15.63
CA ARG A 85 13.75 1.79 15.47
C ARG A 85 12.61 2.01 16.48
N PRO A 86 12.55 3.19 17.15
CA PRO A 86 11.41 3.51 18.02
C PRO A 86 10.08 3.36 17.27
N VAL A 87 9.12 2.64 17.86
CA VAL A 87 7.85 2.28 17.19
C VAL A 87 7.09 3.51 16.70
N ALA A 88 7.08 4.60 17.47
CA ALA A 88 6.45 5.87 17.08
C ALA A 88 7.10 6.48 15.83
N THR A 89 8.42 6.32 15.66
CA THR A 89 9.15 6.78 14.47
C THR A 89 8.78 5.93 13.27
N GLY A 90 8.74 4.61 13.42
CA GLY A 90 8.33 3.69 12.36
C GLY A 90 6.91 3.98 11.86
N LEU A 91 5.95 4.16 12.77
CA LEU A 91 4.56 4.50 12.43
C LEU A 91 4.46 5.84 11.67
N ARG A 92 5.16 6.89 12.14
CA ARG A 92 5.19 8.18 11.41
C ARG A 92 5.70 8.02 10.00
N GLN A 93 6.77 7.25 9.80
CA GLN A 93 7.35 7.01 8.47
C GLN A 93 6.39 6.22 7.56
N ILE A 94 5.68 5.22 8.11
CA ILE A 94 4.66 4.47 7.36
C ILE A 94 3.56 5.41 6.89
N TYR A 95 2.97 6.20 7.80
CA TYR A 95 1.88 7.11 7.46
C TYR A 95 2.34 8.22 6.50
N ALA A 96 3.49 8.82 6.72
CA ALA A 96 4.04 9.86 5.82
C ALA A 96 4.27 9.32 4.40
N ARG A 97 4.80 8.09 4.27
CA ARG A 97 4.99 7.44 2.97
C ARG A 97 3.66 7.09 2.30
N ALA A 98 2.69 6.60 3.07
CA ALA A 98 1.35 6.30 2.59
C ALA A 98 0.65 7.59 2.08
N ILE A 99 0.67 8.67 2.87
CA ILE A 99 0.10 9.98 2.48
C ILE A 99 0.75 10.48 1.19
N ALA A 100 2.09 10.41 1.08
CA ALA A 100 2.79 10.81 -0.13
C ALA A 100 2.32 10.01 -1.35
N SER A 101 2.15 8.68 -1.21
CA SER A 101 1.65 7.81 -2.28
C SER A 101 0.19 8.09 -2.63
N TYR A 102 -0.66 8.35 -1.63
CA TYR A 102 -2.09 8.58 -1.82
C TYR A 102 -2.38 9.90 -2.52
N LEU A 103 -1.51 10.90 -2.32
CA LEU A 103 -1.62 12.21 -2.97
C LEU A 103 -0.96 12.26 -4.36
N ALA A 104 -0.15 11.27 -4.72
CA ALA A 104 0.67 11.27 -5.94
C ALA A 104 -0.08 10.69 -7.17
N GLY A 105 -1.24 11.17 -7.51
CA GLY A 105 -1.94 10.79 -8.75
C GLY A 105 -1.77 11.83 -9.85
N ALA A 106 -1.67 11.40 -11.11
CA ALA A 106 -1.52 12.30 -12.26
C ALA A 106 -2.73 13.26 -12.45
N SER A 107 -3.93 12.77 -12.07
CA SER A 107 -5.19 13.53 -12.16
C SER A 107 -5.75 13.93 -10.79
N GLY A 108 -4.95 13.89 -9.74
CA GLY A 108 -5.36 14.18 -8.36
C GLY A 108 -5.03 13.07 -7.38
N ALA A 109 -5.45 13.24 -6.12
CA ALA A 109 -5.21 12.26 -5.07
C ALA A 109 -5.95 10.94 -5.37
N ARG A 110 -5.21 9.83 -5.41
CA ARG A 110 -5.74 8.51 -5.80
C ARG A 110 -6.06 7.58 -4.62
N GLY A 111 -5.63 7.93 -3.42
CA GLY A 111 -5.79 7.08 -2.24
C GLY A 111 -4.98 5.78 -2.30
N CYS A 112 -5.41 4.75 -1.57
CA CYS A 112 -4.82 3.41 -1.62
C CYS A 112 -5.45 2.59 -2.75
N PHE A 113 -4.64 1.88 -3.54
CA PHE A 113 -5.15 1.02 -4.61
C PHE A 113 -6.03 -0.12 -4.06
N LEU A 114 -5.58 -0.77 -2.99
CA LEU A 114 -6.31 -1.87 -2.38
C LEU A 114 -7.66 -1.40 -1.82
N ILE A 115 -7.68 -0.36 -1.00
CA ILE A 115 -8.92 0.16 -0.38
C ILE A 115 -9.81 0.85 -1.42
N GLY A 116 -9.23 1.57 -2.36
CA GLY A 116 -9.97 2.36 -3.34
C GLY A 116 -10.63 1.55 -4.45
N THR A 117 -10.16 0.33 -4.72
CA THR A 117 -10.68 -0.48 -5.83
C THR A 117 -11.16 -1.87 -5.38
N ALA A 118 -10.37 -2.59 -4.56
CA ALA A 118 -10.72 -3.95 -4.17
C ALA A 118 -11.92 -4.01 -3.21
N ALA A 119 -12.13 -3.00 -2.36
CA ALA A 119 -13.27 -2.99 -1.44
C ALA A 119 -14.61 -3.03 -2.20
N THR A 120 -14.74 -2.31 -3.31
CA THR A 120 -15.95 -2.31 -4.14
C THR A 120 -16.12 -3.65 -4.88
N GLU A 121 -15.05 -4.16 -5.48
CA GLU A 121 -15.08 -5.39 -6.28
C GLU A 121 -15.25 -6.65 -5.42
N ALA A 122 -14.83 -6.62 -4.15
CA ALA A 122 -14.99 -7.72 -3.19
C ALA A 122 -16.46 -8.14 -2.97
N VAL A 123 -17.42 -7.27 -3.25
CA VAL A 123 -18.85 -7.58 -3.15
C VAL A 123 -19.23 -8.68 -4.14
N GLY A 124 -18.82 -8.55 -5.40
CA GLY A 124 -19.17 -9.46 -6.49
C GLY A 124 -18.11 -10.52 -6.82
N ASN A 125 -16.88 -10.37 -6.33
CA ASN A 125 -15.76 -11.25 -6.70
C ASN A 125 -15.13 -11.91 -5.46
N PRO A 126 -15.38 -13.21 -5.23
CA PRO A 126 -14.83 -13.94 -4.07
C PRO A 126 -13.29 -14.00 -4.03
N ALA A 127 -12.61 -13.98 -5.19
CA ALA A 127 -11.15 -13.99 -5.22
C ALA A 127 -10.58 -12.64 -4.76
N VAL A 128 -11.18 -11.53 -5.21
CA VAL A 128 -10.81 -10.19 -4.74
C VAL A 128 -11.11 -10.03 -3.25
N ARG A 129 -12.24 -10.57 -2.78
CA ARG A 129 -12.59 -10.55 -1.35
C ARG A 129 -11.56 -11.27 -0.50
N ARG A 130 -11.12 -12.46 -0.90
CA ARG A 130 -10.05 -13.21 -0.19
C ARG A 130 -8.75 -12.42 -0.16
N LEU A 131 -8.29 -11.93 -1.32
CA LEU A 131 -7.07 -11.15 -1.42
C LEU A 131 -7.11 -9.91 -0.52
N LEU A 132 -8.22 -9.17 -0.52
CA LEU A 132 -8.41 -8.01 0.36
C LEU A 132 -8.34 -8.41 1.83
N HIS A 133 -9.10 -9.44 2.24
CA HIS A 133 -9.09 -9.96 3.60
C HIS A 133 -7.68 -10.36 4.05
N ASP A 134 -6.96 -11.14 3.22
CA ASP A 134 -5.65 -11.66 3.55
C ASP A 134 -4.61 -10.53 3.63
N SER A 135 -4.69 -9.54 2.72
CA SER A 135 -3.82 -8.36 2.76
C SER A 135 -4.03 -7.52 4.02
N LEU A 136 -5.27 -7.30 4.44
CA LEU A 136 -5.58 -6.56 5.68
C LEU A 136 -5.04 -7.31 6.91
N ALA A 137 -5.26 -8.63 6.96
CA ALA A 137 -4.76 -9.47 8.03
C ALA A 137 -3.22 -9.49 8.09
N ASP A 138 -2.55 -9.48 6.94
CA ASP A 138 -1.08 -9.42 6.89
C ASP A 138 -0.53 -8.10 7.44
N PHE A 139 -1.15 -6.98 7.11
CA PHE A 139 -0.77 -5.67 7.66
C PHE A 139 -0.96 -5.64 9.18
N GLU A 140 -2.10 -6.11 9.67
CA GLU A 140 -2.38 -6.19 11.10
C GLU A 140 -1.36 -7.08 11.82
N ARG A 141 -1.03 -8.26 11.28
CA ARG A 141 0.00 -9.14 11.86
C ARG A 141 1.37 -8.47 11.95
N ALA A 142 1.76 -7.69 10.95
CA ALA A 142 3.04 -6.96 10.98
C ALA A 142 3.07 -5.90 12.07
N PHE A 143 2.00 -5.11 12.22
CA PHE A 143 1.86 -4.14 13.31
C PHE A 143 1.82 -4.83 14.68
N GLU A 144 1.02 -5.89 14.83
CA GLU A 144 0.89 -6.63 16.07
C GLU A 144 2.24 -7.18 16.54
N ALA A 145 3.01 -7.80 15.65
CA ALA A 145 4.33 -8.33 15.97
C ALA A 145 5.26 -7.24 16.55
N ARG A 146 5.27 -6.05 15.93
CA ARG A 146 6.08 -4.92 16.40
C ARG A 146 5.56 -4.34 17.72
N PHE A 147 4.23 -4.25 17.89
CA PHE A 147 3.64 -3.73 19.13
C PHE A 147 3.83 -4.67 20.31
N ARG A 148 3.83 -5.98 20.11
CA ARG A 148 4.21 -6.95 21.15
C ARG A 148 5.64 -6.71 21.67
N ILE A 149 6.57 -6.37 20.78
CA ILE A 149 7.93 -6.00 21.15
C ILE A 149 7.90 -4.66 21.92
N ALA A 150 7.19 -3.66 21.41
CA ALA A 150 7.11 -2.34 22.02
C ALA A 150 6.51 -2.35 23.44
N VAL A 151 5.52 -3.20 23.70
CA VAL A 151 4.97 -3.41 25.05
C VAL A 151 6.02 -4.05 25.97
N LYS A 152 6.74 -5.08 25.47
CA LYS A 152 7.80 -5.75 26.25
C LYS A 152 8.97 -4.82 26.59
N THR A 153 9.34 -3.93 25.68
CA THR A 153 10.45 -2.99 25.86
C THR A 153 10.04 -1.69 26.56
N GLY A 154 8.75 -1.50 26.82
CA GLY A 154 8.22 -0.30 27.48
C GLY A 154 8.11 0.92 26.57
N GLU A 155 8.18 0.74 25.24
CA GLU A 155 7.88 1.79 24.26
C GLU A 155 6.38 2.14 24.21
N ILE A 156 5.52 1.18 24.56
CA ILE A 156 4.07 1.29 24.69
C ILE A 156 3.70 0.81 26.11
N ALA A 157 2.61 1.31 26.65
CA ALA A 157 2.09 0.95 27.97
C ALA A 157 1.96 -0.57 28.13
N LYS A 158 2.31 -1.09 29.31
CA LYS A 158 2.37 -2.56 29.57
C LYS A 158 1.02 -3.24 29.53
N ASP A 159 -0.04 -2.49 29.79
CA ASP A 159 -1.45 -2.93 29.80
C ASP A 159 -2.14 -2.75 28.43
N ALA A 160 -1.43 -2.23 27.44
CA ALA A 160 -1.98 -2.06 26.09
C ALA A 160 -2.17 -3.41 25.38
N ASP A 161 -3.26 -3.56 24.65
CA ASP A 161 -3.52 -4.71 23.80
C ASP A 161 -2.88 -4.54 22.42
N PRO A 162 -1.81 -5.29 22.07
CA PRO A 162 -1.13 -5.17 20.79
C PRO A 162 -2.01 -5.51 19.59
N VAL A 163 -3.00 -6.40 19.75
CA VAL A 163 -3.93 -6.78 18.68
C VAL A 163 -4.85 -5.62 18.34
N LEU A 164 -5.44 -5.01 19.38
CA LEU A 164 -6.31 -3.85 19.20
C LEU A 164 -5.53 -2.67 18.59
N LEU A 165 -4.34 -2.38 19.10
CA LEU A 165 -3.49 -1.30 18.57
C LEU A 165 -3.12 -1.55 17.10
N ALA A 166 -2.86 -2.79 16.69
CA ALA A 166 -2.56 -3.15 15.30
C ALA A 166 -3.74 -2.86 14.37
N ARG A 167 -4.96 -3.23 14.79
CA ARG A 167 -6.19 -2.90 14.07
C ARG A 167 -6.40 -1.39 13.95
N MET A 168 -6.15 -0.65 15.01
CA MET A 168 -6.24 0.81 14.98
C MET A 168 -5.20 1.44 14.04
N ALA A 169 -3.96 0.96 14.06
CA ALA A 169 -2.92 1.44 13.15
C ALA A 169 -3.31 1.20 11.67
N SER A 170 -3.85 0.03 11.37
CA SER A 170 -4.39 -0.31 10.05
C SER A 170 -5.59 0.57 9.68
N ALA A 171 -6.54 0.77 10.59
CA ALA A 171 -7.70 1.62 10.37
C ALA A 171 -7.34 3.08 10.06
N ILE A 172 -6.29 3.61 10.70
CA ILE A 172 -5.76 4.95 10.38
C ILE A 172 -5.26 5.00 8.93
N LEU A 173 -4.49 4.02 8.45
CA LEU A 173 -4.06 3.93 7.05
C LEU A 173 -5.25 3.96 6.09
N HIS A 174 -6.31 3.21 6.39
CA HIS A 174 -7.51 3.17 5.56
C HIS A 174 -8.24 4.52 5.57
N SER A 175 -8.36 5.16 6.73
CA SER A 175 -8.94 6.50 6.85
C SER A 175 -8.15 7.53 6.05
N LEU A 176 -6.81 7.53 6.12
CA LEU A 176 -5.95 8.42 5.34
C LEU A 176 -6.14 8.21 3.83
N ALA A 177 -6.28 6.96 3.38
CA ALA A 177 -6.50 6.65 1.97
C ALA A 177 -7.82 7.20 1.43
N VAL A 178 -8.92 6.98 2.17
CA VAL A 178 -10.25 7.46 1.79
C VAL A 178 -10.31 8.99 1.80
N ARG A 179 -9.75 9.62 2.83
CA ARG A 179 -9.71 11.09 2.98
C ARG A 179 -8.84 11.76 1.91
N ALA A 180 -7.70 11.18 1.57
CA ALA A 180 -6.88 11.66 0.46
C ALA A 180 -7.68 11.67 -0.84
N ARG A 181 -8.39 10.57 -1.14
CA ARG A 181 -9.24 10.45 -2.33
C ARG A 181 -10.43 11.42 -2.31
N ALA A 182 -10.93 11.77 -1.12
CA ALA A 182 -11.98 12.78 -0.93
C ALA A 182 -11.47 14.23 -1.06
N GLY A 183 -10.17 14.45 -1.30
CA GLY A 183 -9.59 15.78 -1.52
C GLY A 183 -9.10 16.49 -0.26
N GLU A 184 -8.95 15.76 0.86
CA GLU A 184 -8.37 16.37 2.07
C GLU A 184 -6.93 16.83 1.83
N THR A 185 -6.57 17.95 2.45
CA THR A 185 -5.23 18.51 2.30
C THR A 185 -4.18 17.65 3.03
N ARG A 186 -2.93 17.74 2.58
CA ARG A 186 -1.81 17.08 3.23
C ARG A 186 -1.72 17.43 4.72
N ALA A 187 -1.96 18.69 5.09
CA ALA A 187 -1.90 19.14 6.49
C ALA A 187 -2.92 18.43 7.36
N VAL A 188 -4.15 18.20 6.88
CA VAL A 188 -5.19 17.44 7.60
C VAL A 188 -4.78 15.98 7.74
N LEU A 189 -4.26 15.36 6.67
CA LEU A 189 -3.81 13.97 6.71
C LEU A 189 -2.62 13.77 7.67
N ASP A 190 -1.65 14.66 7.65
CA ASP A 190 -0.51 14.64 8.57
C ASP A 190 -0.98 14.81 10.03
N ALA A 191 -1.95 15.70 10.31
CA ALA A 191 -2.52 15.87 11.65
C ALA A 191 -3.22 14.61 12.17
N ILE A 192 -3.97 13.90 11.30
CA ILE A 192 -4.62 12.62 11.63
C ILE A 192 -3.56 11.56 11.93
N ALA A 193 -2.53 11.45 11.09
CA ALA A 193 -1.42 10.51 11.27
C ALA A 193 -0.70 10.74 12.61
N ASP A 194 -0.34 11.98 12.90
CA ASP A 194 0.32 12.34 14.17
C ASP A 194 -0.58 12.10 15.39
N GLY A 195 -1.87 12.40 15.28
CA GLY A 195 -2.87 12.09 16.30
C GLY A 195 -2.92 10.59 16.57
N GLY A 196 -2.97 9.78 15.52
CA GLY A 196 -2.96 8.33 15.61
C GLY A 196 -1.71 7.76 16.27
N VAL A 197 -0.52 8.28 15.91
CA VAL A 197 0.73 7.87 16.57
C VAL A 197 0.73 8.21 18.05
N ARG A 198 0.26 9.39 18.44
CA ARG A 198 0.14 9.76 19.87
C ARG A 198 -0.84 8.87 20.61
N MET A 199 -1.95 8.49 20.00
CA MET A 199 -2.95 7.62 20.59
C MET A 199 -2.44 6.19 20.80
N ILE A 200 -1.66 5.66 19.83
CA ILE A 200 -1.11 4.31 19.89
C ILE A 200 0.11 4.23 20.82
N CYS A 201 1.03 5.18 20.72
CA CYS A 201 2.33 5.11 21.40
C CYS A 201 2.39 5.94 22.70
N GLY A 202 1.32 6.68 23.01
CA GLY A 202 1.36 7.67 24.10
C GLY A 202 2.08 8.98 23.69
N PRO A 203 2.14 9.94 24.60
CA PRO A 203 2.83 11.21 24.35
C PRO A 203 4.31 10.96 24.12
N THR A 204 4.88 11.60 23.11
CA THR A 204 6.34 11.55 22.86
C THR A 204 7.06 12.03 24.11
N PRO A 205 7.98 11.23 24.70
CA PRO A 205 8.76 11.70 25.85
C PRO A 205 9.44 13.00 25.46
N ARG A 206 9.17 14.08 26.24
CA ARG A 206 9.94 15.32 26.09
C ARG A 206 11.40 14.96 26.33
N ARG A 207 12.27 15.16 25.33
CA ARG A 207 13.73 15.13 25.55
C ARG A 207 14.03 16.11 26.68
N THR A 208 14.15 15.60 27.90
CA THR A 208 14.73 16.38 28.99
C THR A 208 16.11 16.80 28.54
N ALA A 209 16.30 18.09 28.31
CA ALA A 209 17.62 18.66 28.07
C ALA A 209 18.50 18.22 29.24
N LYS A 210 19.50 17.38 28.95
CA LYS A 210 20.53 17.00 29.94
C LYS A 210 21.14 18.30 30.46
N ALA A 211 20.73 18.71 31.64
CA ALA A 211 21.33 19.83 32.33
C ALA A 211 22.86 19.56 32.42
N LYS A 212 23.64 20.34 31.70
CA LYS A 212 25.07 20.41 31.90
C LYS A 212 25.28 20.84 33.36
N ARG A 213 25.49 19.88 34.27
CA ARG A 213 26.13 20.18 35.53
C ARG A 213 27.56 20.66 35.20
N ARG A 214 27.74 21.96 35.22
CA ARG A 214 29.05 22.56 35.39
C ARG A 214 29.49 22.20 36.81
N ALA A 215 30.49 21.36 36.92
CA ALA A 215 31.33 21.31 38.12
C ALA A 215 32.12 22.62 38.15
N GLY A 216 31.93 23.41 39.21
CA GLY A 216 32.83 24.44 39.66
C GLY A 216 33.97 23.80 40.43
#